data_1691aa4f9eda4573570d1069d429f5f7
#
_entry.id   1691aa4f9eda4573570d1069d429f5f7
#
_cell.length_a   1.000
_cell.length_b   1.000
_cell.length_c   1.000
_cell.angle_alpha   90.00
_cell.angle_beta   90.00
_cell.angle_gamma   90.00
#
_symmetry.space_group_name_H-M   'P 1'
#
loop_
_entity.id
_entity.type
_entity.pdbx_description
1 polymer ?
#
loop_
_entity_poly.entity_id
_entity_poly.type
_entity_poly.pdbx_seq_one_letter_code
_entity_poly.pdbx_strand_id
1 'polypeptide(L)'
;MQEAAYYEQQGDTIKCLLCPHYCQLDEGDTGLCQVRKVENNKLWATSYGRVSSVAVDPIEKKPLYNYHPQSQILSLGSIGCNLSCQFCQNYQIAQELDIPTKQLSSQEAVELAKQKESFGIAYTYSEPLIWYEYLLDTAQLAHQEGLKNILVTNGYINPEPLKELLTYIDAVNLDLKAMTEEFYHQTCQGQLQAVKETVKIINQSDAHLEITTLIIPDLNDDLEELKELVDFIASLDPDIPLHLSRYFPCYQLDKPPTPKETLYQAQEIAEEKLTNVYLGNI
;
A
#
# COMPACT_ATOMS: atom_id res chain seq x y z
N MET A 1 15.27 2.41 -16.43
CA MET A 1 13.84 2.60 -16.74
C MET A 1 13.33 1.36 -17.45
N GLN A 2 12.09 0.97 -17.19
CA GLN A 2 11.39 -0.16 -17.82
C GLN A 2 10.16 0.40 -18.53
N GLU A 3 9.80 -0.12 -19.71
CA GLU A 3 8.51 0.24 -20.32
C GLU A 3 7.38 -0.16 -19.38
N ALA A 4 6.46 0.77 -19.11
CA ALA A 4 5.38 0.55 -18.16
C ALA A 4 4.34 -0.42 -18.76
N ALA A 5 3.79 -1.28 -17.92
CA ALA A 5 2.58 -2.02 -18.22
C ALA A 5 1.33 -1.13 -18.02
N TYR A 6 0.19 -1.58 -18.50
CA TYR A 6 -1.11 -0.94 -18.25
C TYR A 6 -1.18 0.52 -18.68
N TYR A 7 -1.01 0.77 -19.97
CA TYR A 7 -1.32 2.03 -20.61
C TYR A 7 -1.88 1.83 -22.02
N GLU A 8 -2.54 2.83 -22.54
CA GLU A 8 -3.04 2.86 -23.92
C GLU A 8 -2.69 4.20 -24.57
N GLN A 9 -2.44 4.19 -25.87
CA GLN A 9 -2.24 5.40 -26.65
C GLN A 9 -3.59 5.91 -27.15
N GLN A 10 -3.86 7.20 -26.91
CA GLN A 10 -5.08 7.91 -27.34
C GLN A 10 -4.69 9.11 -28.22
N GLY A 11 -4.47 8.90 -29.52
CA GLY A 11 -3.93 9.93 -30.41
C GLY A 11 -2.49 10.28 -30.03
N ASP A 12 -2.24 11.56 -29.69
CA ASP A 12 -0.93 12.06 -29.26
C ASP A 12 -0.71 11.96 -27.74
N THR A 13 -1.70 11.52 -26.97
CA THR A 13 -1.61 11.35 -25.51
C THR A 13 -1.53 9.88 -25.11
N ILE A 14 -0.99 9.62 -23.94
CA ILE A 14 -0.97 8.31 -23.29
C ILE A 14 -1.85 8.34 -22.05
N LYS A 15 -2.77 7.38 -21.96
CA LYS A 15 -3.57 7.15 -20.76
C LYS A 15 -2.99 6.01 -19.94
N CYS A 16 -2.58 6.31 -18.71
CA CYS A 16 -2.14 5.29 -17.76
C CYS A 16 -3.35 4.56 -17.19
N LEU A 17 -3.34 3.23 -17.17
CA LEU A 17 -4.43 2.36 -16.70
C LEU A 17 -4.09 1.63 -15.39
N LEU A 18 -2.98 1.95 -14.72
CA LEU A 18 -2.55 1.23 -13.53
C LEU A 18 -3.43 1.51 -12.32
N CYS A 19 -3.82 2.75 -12.11
CA CYS A 19 -4.63 3.14 -10.95
C CYS A 19 -5.83 4.03 -11.36
N PRO A 20 -6.80 4.25 -10.46
CA PRO A 20 -8.03 4.98 -10.77
C PRO A 20 -7.86 6.48 -11.07
N HIS A 21 -6.66 7.03 -11.06
CA HIS A 21 -6.39 8.38 -11.57
C HIS A 21 -6.51 8.47 -13.09
N TYR A 22 -6.24 7.40 -13.81
CA TYR A 22 -6.28 7.37 -15.28
C TYR A 22 -5.56 8.57 -15.92
N CYS A 23 -4.35 8.89 -15.43
CA CYS A 23 -3.59 10.05 -15.89
C CYS A 23 -3.51 10.07 -17.43
N GLN A 24 -3.90 11.20 -18.02
CA GLN A 24 -3.70 11.51 -19.44
C GLN A 24 -2.45 12.36 -19.55
N LEU A 25 -1.46 11.88 -20.30
CA LEU A 25 -0.09 12.40 -20.30
C LEU A 25 0.37 12.67 -21.73
N ASP A 26 0.89 13.86 -21.96
CA ASP A 26 1.57 14.23 -23.21
C ASP A 26 3.06 13.86 -23.15
N GLU A 27 3.77 13.99 -24.28
CA GLU A 27 5.21 13.76 -24.35
C GLU A 27 5.97 14.62 -23.33
N GLY A 28 6.75 13.99 -22.46
CA GLY A 28 7.50 14.62 -21.38
C GLY A 28 6.76 14.68 -20.04
N ASP A 29 5.45 14.47 -20.02
CA ASP A 29 4.65 14.50 -18.78
C ASP A 29 4.94 13.32 -17.87
N THR A 30 4.66 13.56 -16.57
CA THR A 30 4.75 12.54 -15.53
C THR A 30 3.41 12.42 -14.81
N GLY A 31 2.97 11.19 -14.54
CA GLY A 31 1.74 10.91 -13.79
C GLY A 31 1.80 11.42 -12.34
N LEU A 32 0.63 11.51 -11.69
CA LEU A 32 0.50 11.97 -10.30
C LEU A 32 1.40 11.22 -9.31
N CYS A 33 1.68 9.95 -9.57
CA CYS A 33 2.61 9.14 -8.76
C CYS A 33 4.09 9.54 -8.90
N GLN A 34 4.42 10.41 -9.87
CA GLN A 34 5.74 10.97 -10.17
C GLN A 34 6.79 9.96 -10.66
N VAL A 35 6.40 8.71 -10.91
CA VAL A 35 7.32 7.63 -11.34
C VAL A 35 6.91 6.95 -12.66
N ARG A 36 5.88 7.46 -13.30
CA ARG A 36 5.45 7.04 -14.64
C ARG A 36 5.51 8.24 -15.58
N LYS A 37 6.39 8.21 -16.58
CA LYS A 37 6.71 9.33 -17.46
C LYS A 37 6.58 8.92 -18.93
N VAL A 38 6.08 9.84 -19.76
CA VAL A 38 6.01 9.65 -21.21
C VAL A 38 7.32 10.13 -21.85
N GLU A 39 7.96 9.26 -22.61
CA GLU A 39 9.12 9.55 -23.45
C GLU A 39 9.07 8.72 -24.74
N ASN A 40 9.26 9.36 -25.90
CA ASN A 40 9.20 8.73 -27.23
C ASN A 40 7.89 7.98 -27.49
N ASN A 41 6.77 8.60 -27.16
CA ASN A 41 5.40 8.04 -27.27
C ASN A 41 5.20 6.72 -26.53
N LYS A 42 5.90 6.50 -25.41
CA LYS A 42 5.76 5.35 -24.53
C LYS A 42 5.72 5.80 -23.08
N LEU A 43 5.01 5.04 -22.26
CA LEU A 43 5.02 5.23 -20.80
C LEU A 43 6.15 4.40 -20.18
N TRP A 44 6.94 5.05 -19.32
CA TRP A 44 8.09 4.44 -18.65
C TRP A 44 7.94 4.43 -17.14
N ALA A 45 8.19 3.29 -16.52
CA ALA A 45 8.37 3.15 -15.07
C ALA A 45 9.79 3.60 -14.71
N THR A 46 9.91 4.85 -14.24
CA THR A 46 11.23 5.49 -13.96
C THR A 46 11.82 5.03 -12.63
N SER A 47 11.00 4.45 -11.75
CA SER A 47 11.42 3.87 -10.46
C SER A 47 11.88 2.41 -10.55
N TYR A 48 11.81 1.75 -11.70
CA TYR A 48 12.19 0.34 -11.84
C TYR A 48 13.58 0.05 -11.26
N GLY A 49 13.65 -0.84 -10.26
CA GLY A 49 14.85 -1.19 -9.54
C GLY A 49 15.42 -0.10 -8.61
N ARG A 50 14.79 1.07 -8.51
CA ARG A 50 15.24 2.14 -7.61
C ARG A 50 14.70 1.88 -6.19
N VAL A 51 15.61 1.56 -5.28
CA VAL A 51 15.29 1.25 -3.88
C VAL A 51 15.74 2.40 -3.00
N SER A 52 14.81 2.96 -2.22
CA SER A 52 15.06 4.01 -1.22
C SER A 52 15.39 3.44 0.16
N SER A 53 14.85 2.28 0.47
CA SER A 53 14.92 1.67 1.78
C SER A 53 15.08 0.16 1.69
N VAL A 54 16.01 -0.39 2.48
CA VAL A 54 16.23 -1.84 2.64
C VAL A 54 16.43 -2.12 4.12
N ALA A 55 15.60 -2.99 4.70
CA ALA A 55 15.72 -3.41 6.10
C ALA A 55 15.28 -4.86 6.27
N VAL A 56 15.74 -5.51 7.34
CA VAL A 56 15.15 -6.76 7.82
C VAL A 56 14.38 -6.43 9.07
N ASP A 57 13.08 -6.68 9.04
CA ASP A 57 12.15 -6.31 10.11
C ASP A 57 11.34 -7.53 10.58
N PRO A 58 10.86 -7.55 11.84
CA PRO A 58 9.78 -8.45 12.21
C PRO A 58 8.55 -8.22 11.33
N ILE A 59 7.83 -9.30 11.00
CA ILE A 59 6.63 -9.24 10.15
C ILE A 59 5.55 -8.35 10.76
N GLU A 60 5.48 -8.26 12.07
CA GLU A 60 4.54 -7.41 12.81
C GLU A 60 4.73 -5.91 12.53
N LYS A 61 5.90 -5.48 12.06
CA LYS A 61 6.10 -4.12 11.54
C LYS A 61 5.45 -3.87 10.17
N LYS A 62 4.91 -4.91 9.54
CA LYS A 62 4.11 -4.83 8.31
C LYS A 62 2.62 -4.90 8.59
N PRO A 63 2.17 -4.57 9.79
CA PRO A 63 0.99 -4.97 10.56
C PRO A 63 0.36 -6.28 10.06
N LEU A 64 1.14 -7.35 10.08
CA LEU A 64 0.69 -8.72 9.79
C LEU A 64 0.96 -9.55 11.04
N TYR A 65 -0.05 -9.67 11.90
CA TYR A 65 0.06 -10.34 13.19
C TYR A 65 -0.40 -11.80 13.12
N ASN A 66 -1.26 -12.10 12.14
CA ASN A 66 -1.82 -13.43 11.95
C ASN A 66 -1.14 -14.20 10.80
N TYR A 67 -0.13 -13.60 10.13
CA TYR A 67 0.63 -14.23 9.05
C TYR A 67 2.08 -14.44 9.45
N HIS A 68 2.50 -15.70 9.64
CA HIS A 68 3.86 -16.08 10.05
C HIS A 68 4.42 -15.24 11.21
N PRO A 69 3.75 -15.13 12.36
CA PRO A 69 4.17 -14.28 13.48
C PRO A 69 5.59 -14.62 13.95
N GLN A 70 6.33 -13.60 14.41
CA GLN A 70 7.73 -13.66 14.86
C GLN A 70 8.77 -13.94 13.76
N SER A 71 8.37 -13.95 12.48
CA SER A 71 9.29 -14.11 11.37
C SER A 71 10.01 -12.81 11.02
N GLN A 72 11.21 -12.93 10.45
CA GLN A 72 11.98 -11.81 9.90
C GLN A 72 11.76 -11.71 8.39
N ILE A 73 11.49 -10.49 7.90
CA ILE A 73 11.24 -10.25 6.48
C ILE A 73 12.11 -9.15 5.91
N LEU A 74 12.67 -9.37 4.72
CA LEU A 74 13.37 -8.34 3.95
C LEU A 74 12.35 -7.33 3.43
N SER A 75 12.48 -6.07 3.84
CA SER A 75 11.59 -4.98 3.48
C SER A 75 12.27 -4.08 2.45
N LEU A 76 11.60 -3.87 1.33
CA LEU A 76 12.06 -3.01 0.23
C LEU A 76 11.08 -1.85 0.05
N GLY A 77 11.62 -0.63 -0.03
CA GLY A 77 10.87 0.58 -0.36
C GLY A 77 11.37 1.23 -1.63
N SER A 78 10.46 1.73 -2.44
CA SER A 78 10.75 2.53 -3.62
C SER A 78 10.54 4.03 -3.33
N ILE A 79 10.19 4.80 -4.34
CA ILE A 79 9.86 6.22 -4.30
C ILE A 79 8.53 6.46 -4.99
N GLY A 80 7.86 7.56 -4.62
CA GLY A 80 6.58 7.95 -5.18
C GLY A 80 5.38 7.28 -4.52
N CYS A 81 4.21 7.85 -4.76
CA CYS A 81 2.91 7.34 -4.33
C CYS A 81 1.81 7.90 -5.22
N ASN A 82 0.76 7.14 -5.47
CA ASN A 82 -0.41 7.60 -6.20
C ASN A 82 -1.47 8.29 -5.32
N LEU A 83 -1.26 8.37 -4.01
CA LEU A 83 -2.03 9.21 -3.09
C LEU A 83 -1.14 10.32 -2.51
N SER A 84 -1.75 11.46 -2.12
CA SER A 84 -1.07 12.62 -1.53
C SER A 84 -1.58 12.88 -0.10
N CYS A 85 -1.52 11.84 0.75
CA CYS A 85 -2.03 11.92 2.11
C CYS A 85 -1.32 13.00 2.93
N GLN A 86 -2.08 13.95 3.52
CA GLN A 86 -1.56 15.06 4.31
C GLN A 86 -0.84 14.59 5.59
N PHE A 87 -1.13 13.37 6.05
CA PHE A 87 -0.54 12.73 7.25
C PHE A 87 0.54 11.70 6.93
N CYS A 88 1.13 11.72 5.74
CA CYS A 88 2.06 10.68 5.30
C CYS A 88 3.34 10.65 6.16
N GLN A 89 3.58 9.55 6.88
CA GLN A 89 4.78 9.36 7.70
C GLN A 89 6.05 9.20 6.84
N ASN A 90 5.89 8.69 5.63
CA ASN A 90 6.97 8.44 4.68
C ASN A 90 7.00 9.48 3.54
N TYR A 91 6.53 10.73 3.80
CA TYR A 91 6.37 11.77 2.77
C TYR A 91 7.67 12.04 1.99
N GLN A 92 8.83 11.92 2.63
CA GLN A 92 10.12 12.15 1.98
C GLN A 92 10.36 11.21 0.78
N ILE A 93 9.99 9.94 0.91
CA ILE A 93 10.12 8.96 -0.17
C ILE A 93 8.87 8.89 -1.06
N ALA A 94 7.70 9.25 -0.52
CA ALA A 94 6.44 9.15 -1.22
C ALA A 94 6.08 10.41 -2.03
N GLN A 95 6.51 11.60 -1.58
CA GLN A 95 6.13 12.89 -2.14
C GLN A 95 7.34 13.74 -2.60
N GLU A 96 8.46 13.66 -1.84
CA GLU A 96 9.68 14.41 -2.12
C GLU A 96 10.71 13.48 -2.77
N LEU A 97 10.71 13.35 -4.09
CA LEU A 97 11.52 12.33 -4.78
C LEU A 97 13.03 12.62 -4.83
N ASP A 98 13.48 13.75 -4.29
CA ASP A 98 14.91 14.13 -4.23
C ASP A 98 15.63 13.45 -3.05
N ILE A 99 15.63 12.12 -3.06
CA ILE A 99 16.31 11.29 -2.09
C ILE A 99 17.28 10.32 -2.76
N PRO A 100 18.36 9.93 -2.08
CA PRO A 100 19.26 8.90 -2.58
C PRO A 100 18.55 7.55 -2.77
N THR A 101 18.69 6.97 -3.96
CA THR A 101 18.22 5.61 -4.24
C THR A 101 19.38 4.75 -4.72
N LYS A 102 19.32 3.45 -4.46
CA LYS A 102 20.25 2.46 -5.02
C LYS A 102 19.53 1.66 -6.09
N GLN A 103 20.27 1.25 -7.10
CA GLN A 103 19.76 0.30 -8.07
C GLN A 103 19.90 -1.11 -7.48
N LEU A 104 18.82 -1.87 -7.51
CA LEU A 104 18.74 -3.27 -7.08
C LEU A 104 17.90 -4.02 -8.12
N SER A 105 18.49 -4.98 -8.78
CA SER A 105 17.75 -5.84 -9.71
C SER A 105 16.84 -6.81 -8.95
N SER A 106 15.82 -7.37 -9.60
CA SER A 106 14.94 -8.39 -9.02
C SER A 106 15.73 -9.61 -8.54
N GLN A 107 16.74 -10.03 -9.31
CA GLN A 107 17.62 -11.13 -8.93
C GLN A 107 18.42 -10.82 -7.65
N GLU A 108 19.04 -9.64 -7.56
CA GLU A 108 19.77 -9.20 -6.37
C GLU A 108 18.86 -9.10 -5.13
N ALA A 109 17.61 -8.66 -5.31
CA ALA A 109 16.65 -8.60 -4.21
C ALA A 109 16.33 -9.99 -3.63
N VAL A 110 16.10 -10.97 -4.50
CA VAL A 110 15.85 -12.37 -4.11
C VAL A 110 17.08 -12.98 -3.45
N GLU A 111 18.28 -12.77 -4.01
CA GLU A 111 19.53 -13.23 -3.42
C GLU A 111 19.78 -12.60 -2.06
N LEU A 112 19.48 -11.31 -1.89
CA LEU A 112 19.60 -10.61 -0.63
C LEU A 112 18.65 -11.19 0.43
N ALA A 113 17.40 -11.50 0.07
CA ALA A 113 16.46 -12.15 0.98
C ALA A 113 16.99 -13.50 1.48
N LYS A 114 17.53 -14.32 0.58
CA LYS A 114 18.15 -15.61 0.91
C LYS A 114 19.38 -15.44 1.82
N GLN A 115 20.27 -14.49 1.50
CA GLN A 115 21.46 -14.18 2.32
C GLN A 115 21.12 -13.70 3.74
N LYS A 116 19.97 -13.03 3.88
CA LYS A 116 19.45 -12.54 5.17
C LYS A 116 18.60 -13.56 5.91
N GLU A 117 18.50 -14.79 5.40
CA GLU A 117 17.63 -15.84 5.95
C GLU A 117 16.19 -15.35 6.17
N SER A 118 15.74 -14.42 5.29
CA SER A 118 14.39 -13.88 5.31
C SER A 118 13.39 -14.92 4.77
N PHE A 119 12.22 -15.04 5.40
CA PHE A 119 11.21 -15.94 4.88
C PHE A 119 10.54 -15.43 3.60
N GLY A 120 10.73 -14.14 3.27
CA GLY A 120 10.16 -13.52 2.11
C GLY A 120 10.62 -12.08 1.86
N ILE A 121 9.93 -11.38 0.97
CA ILE A 121 10.16 -9.98 0.64
C ILE A 121 8.87 -9.20 0.89
N ALA A 122 8.95 -8.11 1.67
CA ALA A 122 7.88 -7.16 1.86
C ALA A 122 8.15 -5.91 1.01
N TYR A 123 7.21 -5.58 0.15
CA TYR A 123 7.17 -4.35 -0.63
C TYR A 123 6.36 -3.31 0.15
N THR A 124 7.01 -2.21 0.61
CA THR A 124 6.47 -1.34 1.65
C THR A 124 7.07 0.06 1.65
N TYR A 125 6.83 0.85 2.69
CA TYR A 125 7.29 2.21 2.99
C TYR A 125 6.72 3.32 2.10
N SER A 126 6.95 3.30 0.76
CA SER A 126 6.19 4.09 -0.21
C SER A 126 5.01 3.28 -0.72
N GLU A 127 4.45 3.61 -1.89
CA GLU A 127 3.39 2.79 -2.47
C GLU A 127 3.96 1.76 -3.45
N PRO A 128 3.95 0.47 -3.11
CA PRO A 128 4.51 -0.56 -3.98
C PRO A 128 3.71 -0.82 -5.26
N LEU A 129 2.41 -0.55 -5.30
CA LEU A 129 1.59 -0.80 -6.49
C LEU A 129 1.97 0.08 -7.68
N ILE A 130 2.56 1.27 -7.45
CA ILE A 130 3.07 2.08 -8.56
C ILE A 130 4.46 1.66 -9.04
N TRP A 131 5.14 0.82 -8.28
CA TRP A 131 6.41 0.16 -8.64
C TRP A 131 6.18 -1.16 -9.36
N TYR A 132 5.05 -1.24 -10.03
CA TYR A 132 4.36 -2.42 -10.50
C TYR A 132 5.25 -3.41 -11.24
N GLU A 133 6.00 -2.96 -12.24
CA GLU A 133 6.82 -3.82 -13.12
C GLU A 133 7.94 -4.49 -12.33
N TYR A 134 8.62 -3.74 -11.45
CA TYR A 134 9.66 -4.30 -10.59
C TYR A 134 9.10 -5.22 -9.52
N LEU A 135 7.96 -4.84 -8.93
CA LEU A 135 7.25 -5.66 -7.96
C LEU A 135 6.84 -7.00 -8.58
N LEU A 136 6.24 -6.99 -9.78
CA LEU A 136 5.81 -8.20 -10.48
C LEU A 136 6.99 -9.11 -10.82
N ASP A 137 8.05 -8.57 -11.44
CA ASP A 137 9.26 -9.33 -11.79
C ASP A 137 9.94 -9.95 -10.54
N THR A 138 10.03 -9.17 -9.45
CA THR A 138 10.64 -9.63 -8.22
C THR A 138 9.78 -10.68 -7.51
N ALA A 139 8.46 -10.47 -7.48
CA ALA A 139 7.54 -11.42 -6.85
C ALA A 139 7.50 -12.77 -7.59
N GLN A 140 7.57 -12.77 -8.92
CA GLN A 140 7.68 -14.00 -9.71
C GLN A 140 8.95 -14.77 -9.38
N LEU A 141 10.11 -14.10 -9.33
CA LEU A 141 11.39 -14.72 -8.97
C LEU A 141 11.39 -15.24 -7.53
N ALA A 142 10.89 -14.44 -6.59
CA ALA A 142 10.79 -14.83 -5.17
C ALA A 142 9.91 -16.08 -5.00
N HIS A 143 8.75 -16.11 -5.68
CA HIS A 143 7.85 -17.26 -5.67
C HIS A 143 8.52 -18.53 -6.21
N GLN A 144 9.27 -18.45 -7.32
CA GLN A 144 10.03 -19.58 -7.89
C GLN A 144 11.09 -20.10 -6.91
N GLU A 145 11.65 -19.25 -6.09
CA GLU A 145 12.66 -19.61 -5.07
C GLU A 145 12.05 -20.00 -3.70
N GLY A 146 10.70 -20.08 -3.62
CA GLY A 146 9.97 -20.49 -2.41
C GLY A 146 9.91 -19.43 -1.32
N LEU A 147 10.25 -18.17 -1.64
CA LEU A 147 10.12 -17.02 -0.74
C LEU A 147 8.69 -16.47 -0.79
N LYS A 148 8.23 -15.94 0.34
CA LYS A 148 6.92 -15.29 0.45
C LYS A 148 6.95 -13.83 -0.02
N ASN A 149 5.90 -13.38 -0.68
CA ASN A 149 5.72 -12.01 -1.14
C ASN A 149 4.64 -11.30 -0.33
N ILE A 150 5.01 -10.22 0.34
CA ILE A 150 4.15 -9.45 1.23
C ILE A 150 3.97 -8.04 0.66
N LEU A 151 2.71 -7.59 0.61
CA LEU A 151 2.36 -6.26 0.13
C LEU A 151 1.84 -5.40 1.29
N VAL A 152 2.41 -4.21 1.50
CA VAL A 152 1.88 -3.19 2.42
C VAL A 152 1.51 -1.98 1.59
N THR A 153 0.20 -1.70 1.43
CA THR A 153 -0.30 -0.84 0.38
C THR A 153 -1.49 0.01 0.78
N ASN A 154 -1.68 1.13 0.07
CA ASN A 154 -2.89 1.94 0.16
C ASN A 154 -4.08 1.36 -0.65
N GLY A 155 -3.87 0.31 -1.43
CA GLY A 155 -4.90 -0.36 -2.20
C GLY A 155 -5.45 0.42 -3.41
N TYR A 156 -4.84 1.54 -3.82
CA TYR A 156 -5.36 2.39 -4.89
C TYR A 156 -4.84 1.93 -6.27
N ILE A 157 -5.42 0.86 -6.78
CA ILE A 157 -5.04 0.19 -8.05
C ILE A 157 -6.29 -0.26 -8.81
N ASN A 158 -6.20 -0.38 -10.12
CA ASN A 158 -7.29 -0.94 -10.94
C ASN A 158 -7.38 -2.47 -10.82
N PRO A 159 -8.55 -3.07 -11.06
CA PRO A 159 -8.77 -4.51 -10.85
C PRO A 159 -7.87 -5.44 -11.67
N GLU A 160 -7.61 -5.13 -12.94
CA GLU A 160 -6.84 -5.99 -13.84
C GLU A 160 -5.37 -6.15 -13.37
N PRO A 161 -4.60 -5.07 -13.15
CA PRO A 161 -3.23 -5.20 -12.63
C PRO A 161 -3.19 -5.82 -11.23
N LEU A 162 -4.20 -5.58 -10.39
CA LEU A 162 -4.27 -6.21 -9.07
C LEU A 162 -4.40 -7.72 -9.18
N LYS A 163 -5.33 -8.22 -10.01
CA LYS A 163 -5.56 -9.66 -10.18
C LYS A 163 -4.33 -10.40 -10.73
N GLU A 164 -3.61 -9.78 -11.67
CA GLU A 164 -2.36 -10.35 -12.16
C GLU A 164 -1.32 -10.45 -11.04
N LEU A 165 -1.15 -9.37 -10.27
CA LEU A 165 -0.17 -9.32 -9.18
C LEU A 165 -0.48 -10.34 -8.08
N LEU A 166 -1.75 -10.50 -7.71
CA LEU A 166 -2.19 -11.41 -6.63
C LEU A 166 -1.84 -12.87 -6.89
N THR A 167 -1.53 -13.28 -8.13
CA THR A 167 -1.04 -14.64 -8.42
C THR A 167 0.30 -14.95 -7.76
N TYR A 168 1.04 -13.93 -7.32
CA TYR A 168 2.37 -14.05 -6.71
C TYR A 168 2.44 -13.47 -5.29
N ILE A 169 1.36 -12.88 -4.77
CA ILE A 169 1.33 -12.27 -3.42
C ILE A 169 0.72 -13.26 -2.44
N ASP A 170 1.41 -13.48 -1.33
CA ASP A 170 1.00 -14.41 -0.27
C ASP A 170 0.21 -13.72 0.86
N ALA A 171 0.55 -12.46 1.17
CA ALA A 171 -0.17 -11.68 2.19
C ALA A 171 -0.16 -10.18 1.88
N VAL A 172 -1.23 -9.52 2.31
CA VAL A 172 -1.43 -8.08 2.13
C VAL A 172 -1.82 -7.45 3.45
N ASN A 173 -1.12 -6.38 3.85
CA ASN A 173 -1.67 -5.39 4.77
C ASN A 173 -2.15 -4.19 3.95
N LEU A 174 -3.44 -3.89 4.02
CA LEU A 174 -4.05 -2.81 3.26
C LEU A 174 -4.50 -1.68 4.19
N ASP A 175 -4.07 -0.46 3.87
CA ASP A 175 -4.54 0.76 4.55
C ASP A 175 -5.95 1.15 4.07
N LEU A 176 -7.01 0.76 4.78
CA LEU A 176 -8.34 1.34 4.64
C LEU A 176 -8.44 2.55 5.56
N LYS A 177 -8.25 3.74 4.97
CA LYS A 177 -7.94 4.94 5.75
C LYS A 177 -9.16 5.61 6.39
N ALA A 178 -10.34 5.45 5.80
CA ALA A 178 -11.61 6.03 6.25
C ALA A 178 -12.78 5.38 5.51
N MET A 179 -14.02 5.69 5.91
CA MET A 179 -15.23 5.21 5.23
C MET A 179 -16.00 6.32 4.51
N THR A 180 -15.43 7.52 4.38
CA THR A 180 -16.03 8.64 3.66
C THR A 180 -15.25 9.00 2.38
N GLU A 181 -15.96 9.28 1.29
CA GLU A 181 -15.36 9.81 0.05
C GLU A 181 -14.73 11.18 0.29
N GLU A 182 -15.31 11.98 1.21
CA GLU A 182 -14.78 13.29 1.57
C GLU A 182 -13.36 13.20 2.11
N PHE A 183 -13.09 12.27 3.05
CA PHE A 183 -11.76 12.04 3.59
C PHE A 183 -10.77 11.63 2.48
N TYR A 184 -11.16 10.65 1.65
CA TYR A 184 -10.28 10.19 0.56
C TYR A 184 -9.97 11.31 -0.43
N HIS A 185 -10.98 12.10 -0.81
CA HIS A 185 -10.80 13.18 -1.77
C HIS A 185 -9.98 14.34 -1.21
N GLN A 186 -10.31 14.83 0.00
CA GLN A 186 -9.70 16.04 0.57
C GLN A 186 -8.35 15.76 1.23
N THR A 187 -8.20 14.61 1.90
CA THR A 187 -7.03 14.31 2.74
C THR A 187 -6.01 13.41 2.04
N CYS A 188 -6.46 12.55 1.12
CA CYS A 188 -5.60 11.58 0.43
C CYS A 188 -5.48 11.83 -1.07
N GLN A 189 -6.38 12.61 -1.69
CA GLN A 189 -6.51 12.81 -3.14
C GLN A 189 -6.77 11.48 -3.88
N GLY A 190 -7.65 10.66 -3.34
CA GLY A 190 -8.07 9.37 -3.88
C GLY A 190 -9.59 9.18 -3.85
N GLN A 191 -10.04 7.95 -3.99
CA GLN A 191 -11.44 7.55 -3.98
C GLN A 191 -11.62 6.31 -3.10
N LEU A 192 -12.52 6.38 -2.12
CA LEU A 192 -12.84 5.27 -1.21
C LEU A 192 -13.32 4.03 -1.98
N GLN A 193 -14.21 4.22 -2.95
CA GLN A 193 -14.81 3.09 -3.66
C GLN A 193 -13.78 2.21 -4.36
N ALA A 194 -12.71 2.79 -4.91
CA ALA A 194 -11.62 2.04 -5.53
C ALA A 194 -10.86 1.17 -4.52
N VAL A 195 -10.61 1.71 -3.31
CA VAL A 195 -9.94 0.95 -2.23
C VAL A 195 -10.85 -0.17 -1.71
N LYS A 196 -12.14 0.09 -1.52
CA LYS A 196 -13.12 -0.95 -1.14
C LYS A 196 -13.21 -2.09 -2.16
N GLU A 197 -13.10 -1.77 -3.46
CA GLU A 197 -13.06 -2.79 -4.51
C GLU A 197 -11.78 -3.63 -4.42
N THR A 198 -10.64 -2.99 -4.17
CA THR A 198 -9.36 -3.68 -3.93
C THR A 198 -9.45 -4.64 -2.73
N VAL A 199 -10.02 -4.20 -1.59
CA VAL A 199 -10.25 -5.07 -0.42
C VAL A 199 -11.06 -6.31 -0.80
N LYS A 200 -12.15 -6.14 -1.55
CA LYS A 200 -12.99 -7.27 -2.01
C LYS A 200 -12.24 -8.24 -2.91
N ILE A 201 -11.44 -7.72 -3.85
CA ILE A 201 -10.67 -8.56 -4.77
C ILE A 201 -9.61 -9.36 -4.01
N ILE A 202 -8.91 -8.73 -3.05
CA ILE A 202 -7.91 -9.43 -2.22
C ILE A 202 -8.59 -10.50 -1.36
N ASN A 203 -9.72 -10.18 -0.71
CA ASN A 203 -10.46 -11.15 0.10
C ASN A 203 -11.00 -12.36 -0.69
N GLN A 204 -11.17 -12.21 -2.00
CA GLN A 204 -11.59 -13.30 -2.91
C GLN A 204 -10.40 -14.10 -3.48
N SER A 205 -9.17 -13.70 -3.21
CA SER A 205 -7.95 -14.38 -3.65
C SER A 205 -7.43 -15.34 -2.57
N ASP A 206 -6.33 -16.03 -2.87
CA ASP A 206 -5.64 -16.91 -1.92
C ASP A 206 -4.70 -16.13 -0.96
N ALA A 207 -4.53 -14.82 -1.14
CA ALA A 207 -3.66 -14.00 -0.32
C ALA A 207 -4.29 -13.72 1.06
N HIS A 208 -3.50 -13.89 2.12
CA HIS A 208 -3.92 -13.47 3.48
C HIS A 208 -4.10 -11.95 3.54
N LEU A 209 -5.20 -11.48 4.10
CA LEU A 209 -5.51 -10.04 4.22
C LEU A 209 -5.58 -9.63 5.68
N GLU A 210 -4.85 -8.56 6.03
CA GLU A 210 -5.06 -7.77 7.25
C GLU A 210 -5.29 -6.30 6.88
N ILE A 211 -6.12 -5.59 7.61
CA ILE A 211 -6.48 -4.19 7.32
C ILE A 211 -5.92 -3.28 8.40
N THR A 212 -5.36 -2.15 8.00
CA THR A 212 -4.90 -1.10 8.92
C THR A 212 -5.69 0.18 8.71
N THR A 213 -6.13 0.81 9.82
CA THR A 213 -6.73 2.13 9.83
C THR A 213 -6.00 3.02 10.83
N LEU A 214 -5.44 4.13 10.34
CA LEU A 214 -4.87 5.18 11.18
C LEU A 214 -6.01 6.08 11.64
N ILE A 215 -6.26 6.13 12.95
CA ILE A 215 -7.32 6.96 13.54
C ILE A 215 -6.79 8.38 13.76
N ILE A 216 -7.43 9.38 13.14
CA ILE A 216 -7.01 10.78 13.14
C ILE A 216 -8.12 11.64 13.74
N PRO A 217 -7.85 12.42 14.82
CA PRO A 217 -8.84 13.25 15.47
C PRO A 217 -9.55 14.22 14.51
N ASP A 218 -10.88 14.31 14.62
CA ASP A 218 -11.78 15.16 13.84
C ASP A 218 -11.76 14.89 12.32
N LEU A 219 -11.21 13.75 11.86
CA LEU A 219 -11.18 13.39 10.45
C LEU A 219 -11.82 12.03 10.14
N ASN A 220 -11.50 10.99 10.93
CA ASN A 220 -12.03 9.65 10.76
C ASN A 220 -12.21 8.92 12.11
N ASP A 221 -12.30 9.66 13.22
CA ASP A 221 -12.49 9.13 14.57
C ASP A 221 -13.95 9.18 15.04
N ASP A 222 -14.87 9.53 14.15
CA ASP A 222 -16.31 9.46 14.43
C ASP A 222 -16.76 8.00 14.66
N LEU A 223 -17.51 7.76 15.74
CA LEU A 223 -17.89 6.40 16.14
C LEU A 223 -18.84 5.73 15.14
N GLU A 224 -19.68 6.48 14.44
CA GLU A 224 -20.57 5.91 13.41
C GLU A 224 -19.77 5.54 12.16
N GLU A 225 -18.79 6.36 11.76
CA GLU A 225 -17.86 5.99 10.66
C GLU A 225 -17.03 4.74 11.01
N LEU A 226 -16.57 4.62 12.26
CA LEU A 226 -15.88 3.42 12.74
C LEU A 226 -16.76 2.17 12.71
N LYS A 227 -18.05 2.29 13.04
CA LYS A 227 -19.01 1.19 12.89
C LYS A 227 -19.19 0.80 11.41
N GLU A 228 -19.28 1.78 10.49
CA GLU A 228 -19.36 1.51 9.05
C GLU A 228 -18.13 0.76 8.54
N LEU A 229 -16.93 1.12 9.03
CA LEU A 229 -15.68 0.43 8.71
C LEU A 229 -15.70 -1.02 9.18
N VAL A 230 -16.07 -1.23 10.42
CA VAL A 230 -16.21 -2.58 11.04
C VAL A 230 -17.27 -3.40 10.30
N ASP A 231 -18.41 -2.80 9.99
CA ASP A 231 -19.50 -3.45 9.26
C ASP A 231 -19.08 -3.88 7.85
N PHE A 232 -18.32 -3.03 7.16
CA PHE A 232 -17.76 -3.36 5.85
C PHE A 232 -16.82 -4.55 5.94
N ILE A 233 -15.86 -4.55 6.88
CA ILE A 233 -14.90 -5.64 7.05
C ILE A 233 -15.63 -6.95 7.44
N ALA A 234 -16.50 -6.90 8.46
CA ALA A 234 -17.25 -8.06 8.93
C ALA A 234 -18.18 -8.65 7.85
N SER A 235 -18.69 -7.82 6.92
CA SER A 235 -19.51 -8.28 5.79
C SER A 235 -18.73 -9.11 4.77
N LEU A 236 -17.41 -8.96 4.74
CA LEU A 236 -16.49 -9.73 3.87
C LEU A 236 -16.08 -11.02 4.58
N ASP A 237 -15.47 -10.88 5.76
CA ASP A 237 -15.06 -11.96 6.63
C ASP A 237 -14.77 -11.40 8.04
N PRO A 238 -15.46 -11.83 9.12
CA PRO A 238 -15.21 -11.37 10.47
C PRO A 238 -13.84 -11.79 11.03
N ASP A 239 -13.14 -12.71 10.39
CA ASP A 239 -11.80 -13.14 10.77
C ASP A 239 -10.67 -12.28 10.19
N ILE A 240 -10.97 -11.33 9.27
CA ILE A 240 -9.98 -10.37 8.78
C ILE A 240 -9.46 -9.53 9.95
N PRO A 241 -8.15 -9.56 10.26
CA PRO A 241 -7.59 -8.77 11.34
C PRO A 241 -7.64 -7.27 11.03
N LEU A 242 -8.07 -6.49 12.03
CA LEU A 242 -8.09 -5.02 11.96
C LEU A 242 -7.04 -4.43 12.90
N HIS A 243 -6.15 -3.60 12.36
CA HIS A 243 -5.17 -2.82 13.10
C HIS A 243 -5.62 -1.36 13.20
N LEU A 244 -5.93 -0.89 14.39
CA LEU A 244 -6.27 0.49 14.69
C LEU A 244 -5.02 1.20 15.19
N SER A 245 -4.43 2.06 14.37
CA SER A 245 -3.18 2.74 14.69
C SER A 245 -3.41 4.15 15.19
N ARG A 246 -2.63 4.54 16.21
CA ARG A 246 -2.61 5.89 16.76
C ARG A 246 -1.92 6.85 15.82
N TYR A 247 -2.56 7.98 15.52
CA TYR A 247 -1.96 9.08 14.76
C TYR A 247 -1.05 9.95 15.65
N PHE A 248 0.02 10.46 15.06
CA PHE A 248 0.88 11.53 15.57
C PHE A 248 1.07 12.57 14.47
N PRO A 249 1.21 13.88 14.83
CA PRO A 249 1.44 14.94 13.83
C PRO A 249 2.59 14.63 12.88
N CYS A 250 2.31 14.71 11.59
CA CYS A 250 3.31 14.44 10.56
C CYS A 250 2.98 15.14 9.24
N TYR A 251 4.00 15.56 8.53
CA TYR A 251 3.95 16.18 7.20
C TYR A 251 3.08 17.44 7.17
N GLN A 252 1.94 17.45 6.50
CA GLN A 252 1.06 18.61 6.33
C GLN A 252 -0.09 18.65 7.35
N LEU A 253 -0.22 17.64 8.19
CA LEU A 253 -1.28 17.56 9.17
C LEU A 253 -0.73 17.74 10.59
N ASP A 254 -1.18 18.81 11.25
CA ASP A 254 -0.74 19.23 12.59
C ASP A 254 -1.91 19.13 13.60
N LYS A 255 -2.62 17.99 13.61
CA LYS A 255 -3.61 17.70 14.64
C LYS A 255 -2.94 17.08 15.87
N PRO A 256 -3.53 17.18 17.07
CA PRO A 256 -2.98 16.50 18.24
C PRO A 256 -2.95 14.98 18.01
N PRO A 257 -2.04 14.25 18.69
CA PRO A 257 -2.07 12.78 18.65
C PRO A 257 -3.42 12.26 19.11
N THR A 258 -3.89 11.17 18.50
CA THR A 258 -5.15 10.53 18.88
C THR A 258 -5.15 10.19 20.36
N PRO A 259 -6.17 10.59 21.14
CA PRO A 259 -6.32 10.14 22.52
C PRO A 259 -6.36 8.62 22.60
N LYS A 260 -5.73 8.02 23.62
CA LYS A 260 -5.78 6.55 23.79
C LYS A 260 -7.20 6.04 24.04
N GLU A 261 -8.01 6.84 24.69
CA GLU A 261 -9.42 6.57 24.96
C GLU A 261 -10.22 6.38 23.68
N THR A 262 -9.95 7.20 22.64
CA THR A 262 -10.56 7.05 21.32
C THR A 262 -10.20 5.70 20.68
N LEU A 263 -8.93 5.27 20.81
CA LEU A 263 -8.49 3.97 20.31
C LEU A 263 -9.14 2.80 21.06
N TYR A 264 -9.31 2.91 22.37
CA TYR A 264 -9.98 1.89 23.16
C TYR A 264 -11.48 1.79 22.81
N GLN A 265 -12.15 2.93 22.60
CA GLN A 265 -13.55 2.94 22.14
C GLN A 265 -13.67 2.33 20.73
N ALA A 266 -12.76 2.66 19.82
CA ALA A 266 -12.72 2.07 18.48
C ALA A 266 -12.49 0.55 18.53
N GLN A 267 -11.63 0.08 19.44
CA GLN A 267 -11.40 -1.35 19.66
C GLN A 267 -12.66 -2.05 20.19
N GLU A 268 -13.33 -1.49 21.20
CA GLU A 268 -14.58 -2.05 21.74
C GLU A 268 -15.64 -2.21 20.63
N ILE A 269 -15.81 -1.19 19.76
CA ILE A 269 -16.73 -1.25 18.61
C ILE A 269 -16.33 -2.37 17.64
N ALA A 270 -15.03 -2.49 17.36
CA ALA A 270 -14.54 -3.47 16.39
C ALA A 270 -14.69 -4.92 16.92
N GLU A 271 -14.42 -5.15 18.21
CA GLU A 271 -14.55 -6.45 18.87
C GLU A 271 -16.00 -6.96 18.97
N GLU A 272 -17.01 -6.10 18.74
CA GLU A 272 -18.41 -6.55 18.65
C GLU A 272 -18.65 -7.46 17.42
N LYS A 273 -17.85 -7.32 16.35
CA LYS A 273 -18.08 -8.01 15.07
C LYS A 273 -16.86 -8.71 14.49
N LEU A 274 -15.64 -8.31 14.88
CA LEU A 274 -14.40 -8.86 14.37
C LEU A 274 -13.67 -9.70 15.41
N THR A 275 -13.09 -10.81 14.97
CA THR A 275 -12.39 -11.78 15.83
C THR A 275 -11.01 -11.25 16.28
N ASN A 276 -10.33 -10.51 15.41
CA ASN A 276 -8.95 -10.10 15.61
C ASN A 276 -8.81 -8.58 15.48
N VAL A 277 -8.64 -7.88 16.61
CA VAL A 277 -8.47 -6.42 16.66
C VAL A 277 -7.21 -6.05 17.43
N TYR A 278 -6.35 -5.27 16.82
CA TYR A 278 -5.04 -4.89 17.36
C TYR A 278 -4.89 -3.38 17.42
N LEU A 279 -4.31 -2.88 18.53
CA LEU A 279 -3.95 -1.47 18.66
C LEU A 279 -2.47 -1.25 18.35
N GLY A 280 -2.18 -0.24 17.53
CA GLY A 280 -0.83 0.17 17.15
C GLY A 280 -0.44 1.55 17.68
N ASN A 281 0.86 1.75 17.91
CA ASN A 281 1.43 3.03 18.34
C ASN A 281 0.90 3.57 19.69
N ILE A 282 0.51 2.72 20.64
CA ILE A 282 -0.01 3.11 21.97
C ILE A 282 1.09 3.33 23.03
#